data_084ab712faab5f531ba2d6db76440b44
#
_entry.id   084ab712faab5f531ba2d6db76440b44
#
_cell.length_a   1.000
_cell.length_b   1.000
_cell.length_c   1.000
_cell.angle_alpha   90.00
_cell.angle_beta   90.00
_cell.angle_gamma   90.00
#
_symmetry.space_group_name_H-M   'P 1'
#
loop_
_entity.id
_entity.type
_entity.pdbx_description
1 polymer ?
#
loop_
_entity_poly.entity_id
_entity_poly.type
_entity_poly.pdbx_seq_one_letter_code
_entity_poly.pdbx_strand_id
1 'polypeptide(L)' 'MQRIPLKDNRFRIIGYIDIAPNGDKTLRNEKFQILGYYKAKQDVTQDARFMIVGRGDILTSLLRSD' A
#
# COMPACT_ATOMS: atom_id res chain seq x y z
N MET A 1 7.13 -10.97 -8.03
CA MET A 1 6.36 -9.85 -7.46
C MET A 1 4.92 -9.92 -7.94
N GLN A 2 3.98 -9.75 -7.04
CA GLN A 2 2.56 -9.80 -7.36
C GLN A 2 1.96 -8.39 -7.24
N ARG A 3 1.12 -8.02 -8.20
CA ARG A 3 0.41 -6.74 -8.16
C ARG A 3 -1.08 -6.98 -8.06
N ILE A 4 -1.70 -6.35 -7.07
CA ILE A 4 -3.13 -6.47 -6.82
C ILE A 4 -3.77 -5.10 -7.03
N PRO A 5 -4.70 -4.96 -7.99
CA PRO A 5 -5.42 -3.70 -8.15
C PRO A 5 -6.44 -3.54 -7.02
N LEU A 6 -6.56 -2.32 -6.52
CA LEU A 6 -7.56 -1.95 -5.53
C LEU A 6 -8.66 -1.17 -6.23
N LYS A 7 -9.91 -1.53 -5.94
CA LYS A 7 -11.06 -0.92 -6.58
C LYS A 7 -12.00 -0.34 -5.54
N ASP A 8 -12.69 0.74 -5.92
CA ASP A 8 -13.74 1.31 -5.07
C ASP A 8 -15.04 0.55 -5.27
N ASN A 9 -16.12 1.02 -4.64
CA ASN A 9 -17.43 0.36 -4.73
C ASN A 9 -18.09 0.50 -6.10
N ARG A 10 -17.48 1.27 -7.01
CA ARG A 10 -17.92 1.39 -8.41
C ARG A 10 -17.00 0.64 -9.37
N PHE A 11 -16.13 -0.23 -8.82
CA PHE A 11 -15.17 -1.03 -9.57
C PHE A 11 -14.14 -0.20 -10.35
N ARG A 12 -13.91 1.04 -9.95
CA ARG A 12 -12.84 1.85 -10.53
C ARG A 12 -11.55 1.59 -9.77
N ILE A 13 -10.46 1.48 -10.51
CA ILE A 13 -9.15 1.27 -9.89
C ILE A 13 -8.73 2.55 -9.19
N ILE A 14 -8.45 2.44 -7.88
CA ILE A 14 -8.02 3.57 -7.06
C ILE A 14 -6.58 3.42 -6.61
N GLY A 15 -5.99 2.26 -6.82
CA GLY A 15 -4.60 2.04 -6.46
C GLY A 15 -4.17 0.62 -6.72
N TYR A 16 -2.93 0.33 -6.30
CA TYR A 16 -2.32 -0.99 -6.48
C TYR A 16 -1.48 -1.33 -5.27
N ILE A 17 -1.41 -2.61 -4.94
CA ILE A 17 -0.47 -3.12 -3.95
C ILE A 17 0.47 -4.08 -4.66
N ASP A 18 1.77 -3.78 -4.59
CA ASP A 18 2.82 -4.68 -5.08
C ASP A 18 3.35 -5.49 -3.90
N ILE A 19 3.33 -6.81 -4.04
CA ILE A 19 3.76 -7.72 -2.98
C ILE A 19 5.07 -8.38 -3.42
N ALA A 20 6.14 -8.15 -2.65
CA ALA A 20 7.43 -8.76 -2.89
C ALA A 20 7.46 -10.19 -2.33
N PRO A 21 8.40 -11.03 -2.80
CA PRO A 21 8.48 -12.42 -2.31
C PRO A 21 8.71 -12.55 -0.80
N ASN A 22 9.33 -11.56 -0.18
CA ASN A 22 9.56 -11.59 1.27
C ASN A 22 8.35 -11.12 2.09
N GLY A 23 7.25 -10.74 1.42
CA GLY A 23 6.05 -10.27 2.08
C GLY A 23 5.94 -8.77 2.23
N ASP A 24 6.97 -8.01 1.90
CA ASP A 24 6.89 -6.56 1.88
C ASP A 24 5.90 -6.10 0.82
N LYS A 25 5.20 -5.01 1.11
CA LYS A 25 4.20 -4.48 0.19
C LYS A 25 4.48 -3.01 -0.10
N THR A 26 4.13 -2.59 -1.30
CA THR A 26 4.21 -1.18 -1.71
C THR A 26 2.84 -0.76 -2.20
N LEU A 27 2.29 0.31 -1.61
CA LEU A 27 1.01 0.87 -2.03
C LEU A 27 1.25 1.98 -3.03
N ARG A 28 0.53 1.92 -4.16
CA ARG A 28 0.57 2.95 -5.20
C ARG A 28 -0.83 3.45 -5.47
N ASN A 29 -0.94 4.72 -5.88
CA ASN A 29 -2.22 5.26 -6.34
C ASN A 29 -2.47 4.81 -7.79
N GLU A 30 -3.57 5.29 -8.38
CA GLU A 30 -3.93 4.92 -9.76
C GLU A 30 -2.93 5.44 -10.80
N LYS A 31 -2.08 6.39 -10.41
CA LYS A 31 -1.01 6.93 -11.28
C LYS A 31 0.33 6.27 -11.00
N PHE A 32 0.35 5.20 -10.21
CA PHE A 32 1.55 4.45 -9.82
C PHE A 32 2.51 5.25 -8.96
N GLN A 33 2.07 6.32 -8.34
CA GLN A 33 2.87 7.04 -7.36
C GLN A 33 2.85 6.27 -6.03
N ILE A 34 4.00 6.16 -5.38
CA ILE A 34 4.11 5.41 -4.14
C ILE A 34 3.48 6.21 -3.01
N LEU A 35 2.56 5.59 -2.27
CA LEU A 35 1.88 6.18 -1.12
C LEU A 35 2.45 5.67 0.19
N GLY A 36 2.99 4.46 0.22
CA GLY A 36 3.54 3.91 1.43
C GLY A 36 4.03 2.49 1.25
N TYR A 37 4.52 1.93 2.36
CA TYR A 37 5.12 0.60 2.38
C TYR A 37 4.66 -0.16 3.61
N TYR A 38 4.54 -1.48 3.47
CA TYR A 38 4.42 -2.38 4.60
C TYR A 38 5.68 -3.21 4.69
N LYS A 39 6.35 -3.18 5.83
CA LYS A 39 7.56 -3.96 6.08
C LYS A 39 7.21 -5.19 6.88
N ALA A 40 7.14 -6.34 6.21
CA ALA A 40 6.67 -7.58 6.81
C ALA A 40 7.55 -8.02 7.99
N LYS A 41 8.86 -7.87 7.87
CA LYS A 41 9.80 -8.29 8.90
C LYS A 41 9.61 -7.53 10.19
N GLN A 42 9.26 -6.27 10.12
CA GLN A 42 9.06 -5.42 11.30
C GLN A 42 7.58 -5.29 11.67
N ASP A 43 6.69 -5.77 10.80
CA ASP A 43 5.24 -5.66 10.95
C ASP A 43 4.81 -4.21 11.20
N VAL A 44 5.30 -3.32 10.36
CA VAL A 44 4.97 -1.89 10.44
C VAL A 44 4.62 -1.36 9.06
N THR A 45 3.77 -0.33 9.04
CA THR A 45 3.42 0.40 7.83
C THR A 45 4.11 1.76 7.86
N GLN A 46 4.72 2.13 6.73
CA GLN A 46 5.44 3.39 6.59
C GLN A 46 4.78 4.21 5.47
N ASP A 47 4.89 5.54 5.57
CA ASP A 47 4.44 6.41 4.49
C ASP A 47 5.52 6.47 3.39
N ALA A 48 5.28 7.32 2.37
CA ALA A 48 6.21 7.44 1.23
C ALA A 48 7.57 8.01 1.65
N ARG A 49 7.65 8.60 2.84
CA ARG A 49 8.89 9.16 3.38
C ARG A 49 9.59 8.20 4.32
N PHE A 50 9.11 6.94 4.39
CA PHE A 50 9.64 5.90 5.28
C PHE A 50 9.41 6.20 6.76
N MET A 51 8.43 7.03 7.08
CA MET A 51 8.02 7.29 8.46
C MET A 51 6.99 6.25 8.88
N ILE A 52 7.18 5.63 10.03
CA ILE A 52 6.25 4.63 10.54
C ILE A 52 4.94 5.32 10.93
N VAL A 53 3.84 4.87 10.33
CA VAL A 53 2.51 5.42 10.63
C VAL A 53 1.71 4.50 11.54
N GLY A 54 2.13 3.25 11.71
CA GLY A 54 1.46 2.32 12.59
C GLY A 54 2.03 0.92 12.49
N ARG A 55 1.59 0.07 13.40
CA ARG A 55 1.96 -1.35 13.40
C ARG A 55 0.94 -2.15 12.60
N GLY A 56 1.41 -3.28 12.07
CA GLY A 56 0.58 -4.14 11.26
C GLY A 56 0.40 -3.60 9.86
N ASP A 57 -0.42 -4.30 9.07
CA ASP A 57 -0.67 -3.94 7.68
C ASP A 57 -1.87 -3.01 7.61
N ILE A 58 -1.60 -1.72 7.70
CA ILE A 58 -2.63 -0.68 7.58
C ILE A 58 -2.42 0.15 6.32
N LEU A 59 -1.79 -0.45 5.30
CA LEU A 59 -1.45 0.26 4.06
C LEU A 59 -2.67 0.92 3.41
N THR A 60 -3.80 0.23 3.39
CA THR A 60 -4.99 0.75 2.73
C THR A 60 -5.52 2.01 3.39
N SER A 61 -5.15 2.27 4.64
CA SER A 61 -5.54 3.51 5.30
C SER A 61 -4.88 4.75 4.67
N LEU A 62 -3.79 4.55 3.93
CA LEU A 62 -3.11 5.64 3.22
C LEU A 62 -3.80 5.95 1.90
N LEU A 63 -4.68 5.08 1.44
CA LEU A 63 -5.40 5.25 0.18
C LEU A 63 -6.73 5.94 0.48
N ARG A 64 -6.66 7.26 0.57
CA ARG A 64 -7.86 8.04 0.89
C ARG A 64 -8.50 8.59 -0.37
N SER A 65 -9.80 8.43 -0.44
CA SER A 65 -10.62 9.08 -1.44
C SER A 65 -11.46 10.14 -0.74
N ASP A 66 -10.88 11.26 -0.55
CA ASP A 66 -11.63 12.36 0.06
C ASP A 66 -12.36 13.16 -1.00
#